data_b54e36385ffdbcf2a5749b51250a5658
#
_entry.id   b54e36385ffdbcf2a5749b51250a5658
#
_cell.length_a   1.000
_cell.length_b   1.000
_cell.length_c   1.000
_cell.angle_alpha   90.00
_cell.angle_beta   90.00
_cell.angle_gamma   90.00
#
_symmetry.space_group_name_H-M   'P 1'
#
loop_
_entity.id
_entity.type
_entity.pdbx_description
1 polymer ?
#
loop_
_entity_poly.entity_id
_entity_poly.type
_entity_poly.pdbx_seq_one_letter_code
_entity_poly.pdbx_strand_id
1 'polypeptide(L)'
;MKWFYFIFMGVFITVIITIFVVLDIKNSSGNYSKDLNRIINRKVKYDRLIKISYSNSGDMRGNVENLIIDVDEKIIKYRYSEGFNVPVLVTEYSISDADIDNLNEMIKKYNFPAWTNLPLSKMVVYDAPSKNLSFTYDNSKIGGDNLVWFDIDYDTLIPSDGFILLHEFTDYMYSLMKEDNLINTYTEED
;
A
#
# COMPACT_ATOMS: atom_id res chain seq x y z
N MET A 1 -49.91 -2.71 32.99
CA MET A 1 -49.46 -1.41 32.45
C MET A 1 -47.96 -1.16 32.61
N LYS A 2 -47.27 -1.46 33.73
CA LYS A 2 -45.83 -1.16 33.95
C LYS A 2 -44.86 -1.91 32.97
N TRP A 3 -45.18 -3.11 32.57
CA TRP A 3 -44.34 -3.90 31.63
C TRP A 3 -44.27 -3.30 30.22
N PHE A 4 -45.29 -2.68 29.74
CA PHE A 4 -45.35 -2.03 28.44
C PHE A 4 -44.37 -0.84 28.37
N TYR A 5 -44.19 -0.11 29.46
CA TYR A 5 -43.23 1.01 29.51
C TYR A 5 -41.78 0.53 29.45
N PHE A 6 -41.44 -0.60 30.06
CA PHE A 6 -40.06 -1.14 29.99
C PHE A 6 -39.71 -1.64 28.60
N ILE A 7 -40.63 -2.27 27.89
CA ILE A 7 -40.43 -2.72 26.52
C ILE A 7 -40.26 -1.51 25.58
N PHE A 8 -41.13 -0.50 25.75
CA PHE A 8 -41.07 0.70 24.92
C PHE A 8 -39.80 1.50 25.15
N MET A 9 -39.35 1.62 26.39
CA MET A 9 -38.08 2.28 26.73
C MET A 9 -36.85 1.54 26.19
N GLY A 10 -36.87 0.20 26.29
CA GLY A 10 -35.80 -0.63 25.71
C GLY A 10 -35.67 -0.46 24.19
N VAL A 11 -36.78 -0.51 23.46
CA VAL A 11 -36.80 -0.29 22.01
C VAL A 11 -36.31 1.12 21.64
N PHE A 12 -36.74 2.12 22.40
CA PHE A 12 -36.36 3.51 22.15
C PHE A 12 -34.86 3.75 22.36
N ILE A 13 -34.27 3.18 23.40
CA ILE A 13 -32.83 3.24 23.67
C ILE A 13 -32.05 2.53 22.57
N THR A 14 -32.51 1.36 22.13
CA THR A 14 -31.85 0.61 21.05
C THR A 14 -31.85 1.41 19.75
N VAL A 15 -32.95 2.05 19.38
CA VAL A 15 -33.08 2.90 18.20
C VAL A 15 -32.13 4.09 18.29
N ILE A 16 -32.04 4.76 19.44
CA ILE A 16 -31.15 5.89 19.65
C ILE A 16 -29.67 5.44 19.47
N ILE A 17 -29.26 4.34 20.09
CA ILE A 17 -27.89 3.80 19.97
C ILE A 17 -27.58 3.47 18.53
N THR A 18 -28.51 2.82 17.81
CA THR A 18 -28.32 2.49 16.39
C THR A 18 -28.16 3.75 15.55
N ILE A 19 -28.93 4.80 15.78
CA ILE A 19 -28.80 6.08 15.07
C ILE A 19 -27.44 6.72 15.37
N PHE A 20 -26.97 6.73 16.60
CA PHE A 20 -25.65 7.28 16.95
C PHE A 20 -24.53 6.50 16.28
N VAL A 21 -24.57 5.16 16.32
CA VAL A 21 -23.56 4.31 15.65
C VAL A 21 -23.54 4.56 14.13
N VAL A 22 -24.71 4.63 13.49
CA VAL A 22 -24.80 4.89 12.05
C VAL A 22 -24.31 6.30 11.68
N LEU A 23 -24.60 7.29 12.51
CA LEU A 23 -24.11 8.67 12.31
C LEU A 23 -22.60 8.77 12.52
N ASP A 24 -22.05 8.05 13.48
CA ASP A 24 -20.61 8.04 13.76
C ASP A 24 -19.86 7.36 12.62
N ILE A 25 -20.33 6.21 12.13
CA ILE A 25 -19.79 5.52 10.94
C ILE A 25 -19.86 6.44 9.71
N LYS A 26 -20.98 7.13 9.50
CA LYS A 26 -21.16 8.02 8.34
C LYS A 26 -20.29 9.27 8.42
N ASN A 27 -20.08 9.83 9.61
CA ASN A 27 -19.17 10.95 9.81
C ASN A 27 -17.70 10.55 9.68
N SER A 28 -17.32 9.38 10.20
CA SER A 28 -15.95 8.84 10.02
C SER A 28 -15.64 8.59 8.55
N SER A 29 -16.51 7.88 7.83
CA SER A 29 -16.28 7.60 6.40
C SER A 29 -16.27 8.87 5.54
N GLY A 30 -17.12 9.85 5.85
CA GLY A 30 -17.17 11.12 5.13
C GLY A 30 -15.91 11.99 5.31
N ASN A 31 -15.26 11.93 6.47
CA ASN A 31 -14.00 12.61 6.72
C ASN A 31 -12.82 11.91 6.02
N TYR A 32 -12.76 10.58 6.02
CA TYR A 32 -11.72 9.81 5.35
C TYR A 32 -11.72 10.03 3.83
N SER A 33 -12.89 10.02 3.19
CA SER A 33 -13.01 10.30 1.74
C SER A 33 -12.53 11.72 1.38
N LYS A 34 -12.80 12.72 2.23
CA LYS A 34 -12.31 14.10 2.01
C LYS A 34 -10.79 14.19 2.15
N ASP A 35 -10.22 13.48 3.12
CA ASP A 35 -8.76 13.50 3.34
C ASP A 35 -8.03 12.79 2.21
N LEU A 36 -8.53 11.65 1.73
CA LEU A 36 -7.97 10.97 0.57
C LEU A 36 -8.02 11.86 -0.68
N ASN A 37 -9.15 12.49 -0.98
CA ASN A 37 -9.26 13.43 -2.09
C ASN A 37 -8.30 14.61 -1.96
N ARG A 38 -8.09 15.13 -0.75
CA ARG A 38 -7.11 16.19 -0.49
C ARG A 38 -5.67 15.73 -0.77
N ILE A 39 -5.34 14.49 -0.43
CA ILE A 39 -4.03 13.90 -0.68
C ILE A 39 -3.82 13.67 -2.17
N ILE A 40 -4.76 13.02 -2.85
CA ILE A 40 -4.71 12.72 -4.29
C ILE A 40 -4.55 14.01 -5.12
N ASN A 41 -5.20 15.10 -4.71
CA ASN A 41 -5.12 16.38 -5.41
C ASN A 41 -3.89 17.22 -5.02
N ARG A 42 -2.99 16.73 -4.14
CA ARG A 42 -1.77 17.44 -3.78
C ARG A 42 -0.79 17.44 -4.97
N LYS A 43 -0.23 18.60 -5.28
CA LYS A 43 0.80 18.70 -6.33
C LYS A 43 2.13 18.18 -5.81
N VAL A 44 2.61 17.11 -6.40
CA VAL A 44 3.96 16.56 -6.17
C VAL A 44 4.74 16.67 -7.48
N LYS A 45 6.00 17.07 -7.40
CA LYS A 45 6.89 17.13 -8.58
C LYS A 45 7.77 15.91 -8.56
N TYR A 46 7.73 15.15 -9.62
CA TYR A 46 8.63 14.05 -9.92
C TYR A 46 8.80 13.94 -11.43
N ASP A 47 9.95 13.45 -11.87
CA ASP A 47 10.25 13.33 -13.30
C ASP A 47 9.99 11.89 -13.79
N ARG A 48 11.03 11.08 -13.87
CA ARG A 48 10.96 9.73 -14.43
C ARG A 48 10.99 8.68 -13.33
N LEU A 49 10.03 7.79 -13.34
CA LEU A 49 10.04 6.61 -12.46
C LEU A 49 11.18 5.67 -12.86
N ILE A 50 11.97 5.23 -11.87
CA ILE A 50 13.08 4.27 -12.08
C ILE A 50 12.74 2.93 -11.45
N LYS A 51 12.16 2.95 -10.23
CA LYS A 51 11.95 1.74 -9.45
C LYS A 51 10.67 1.82 -8.65
N ILE A 52 10.00 0.68 -8.53
CA ILE A 52 8.92 0.46 -7.57
C ILE A 52 9.37 -0.69 -6.67
N SER A 53 9.22 -0.52 -5.36
CA SER A 53 9.53 -1.58 -4.40
C SER A 53 8.36 -1.78 -3.44
N TYR A 54 7.94 -3.01 -3.29
CA TYR A 54 7.00 -3.41 -2.25
C TYR A 54 7.69 -4.39 -1.33
N SER A 55 7.58 -4.17 -0.03
CA SER A 55 8.10 -5.08 0.99
C SER A 55 7.01 -5.45 1.98
N ASN A 56 7.02 -6.70 2.37
CA ASN A 56 6.19 -7.25 3.43
C ASN A 56 7.07 -8.14 4.29
N SER A 57 7.39 -7.68 5.49
CA SER A 57 8.35 -8.35 6.37
C SER A 57 7.96 -8.21 7.83
N GLY A 58 8.46 -9.12 8.67
CA GLY A 58 8.40 -8.94 10.12
C GLY A 58 7.27 -9.68 10.80
N ASP A 59 6.79 -10.79 10.25
CA ASP A 59 6.07 -11.72 11.10
C ASP A 59 7.02 -12.40 12.09
N MET A 60 6.50 -12.98 13.17
CA MET A 60 7.30 -13.68 14.20
C MET A 60 8.14 -14.84 13.65
N ARG A 61 7.91 -15.28 12.41
CA ARG A 61 8.63 -16.35 11.72
C ARG A 61 9.81 -15.85 10.93
N GLY A 62 9.93 -14.52 10.75
CA GLY A 62 10.97 -13.90 9.95
C GLY A 62 10.75 -14.03 8.45
N ASN A 63 9.49 -14.18 8.03
CA ASN A 63 9.14 -14.17 6.60
C ASN A 63 9.54 -12.83 5.99
N VAL A 64 10.15 -12.89 4.83
CA VAL A 64 10.52 -11.71 4.03
C VAL A 64 9.95 -11.87 2.63
N GLU A 65 9.25 -10.87 2.18
CA GLU A 65 8.72 -10.80 0.83
C GLU A 65 9.04 -9.41 0.25
N ASN A 66 9.76 -9.39 -0.86
CA ASN A 66 10.10 -8.16 -1.55
C ASN A 66 9.82 -8.32 -3.05
N LEU A 67 9.05 -7.40 -3.60
CA LEU A 67 8.81 -7.28 -5.02
C LEU A 67 9.41 -5.97 -5.51
N ILE A 68 10.37 -6.04 -6.42
CA ILE A 68 11.09 -4.89 -6.96
C ILE A 68 10.87 -4.86 -8.47
N ILE A 69 10.37 -3.76 -9.00
CA ILE A 69 10.26 -3.50 -10.44
C ILE A 69 11.32 -2.46 -10.79
N ASP A 70 12.30 -2.87 -11.58
CA ASP A 70 13.28 -1.99 -12.19
C ASP A 70 12.75 -1.58 -13.56
N VAL A 71 12.46 -0.29 -13.73
CA VAL A 71 11.84 0.24 -14.96
C VAL A 71 12.84 0.33 -16.10
N ASP A 72 14.11 0.63 -15.80
CA ASP A 72 15.15 0.78 -16.80
C ASP A 72 15.63 -0.58 -17.34
N GLU A 73 15.79 -1.54 -16.43
CA GLU A 73 16.19 -2.91 -16.80
C GLU A 73 15.01 -3.73 -17.33
N LYS A 74 13.78 -3.29 -17.11
CA LYS A 74 12.52 -3.99 -17.43
C LYS A 74 12.46 -5.36 -16.78
N ILE A 75 12.81 -5.43 -15.50
CA ILE A 75 12.86 -6.65 -14.71
C ILE A 75 12.01 -6.49 -13.46
N ILE A 76 11.26 -7.54 -13.12
CA ILE A 76 10.63 -7.72 -11.82
C ILE A 76 11.49 -8.73 -11.07
N LYS A 77 11.95 -8.36 -9.87
CA LYS A 77 12.61 -9.27 -8.93
C LYS A 77 11.68 -9.55 -7.76
N TYR A 78 11.33 -10.81 -7.59
CA TYR A 78 10.55 -11.28 -6.45
C TYR A 78 11.46 -12.07 -5.53
N ARG A 79 11.61 -11.62 -4.29
CA ARG A 79 12.44 -12.21 -3.25
C ARG A 79 11.55 -12.71 -2.13
N TYR A 80 11.70 -13.97 -1.80
CA TYR A 80 10.89 -14.61 -0.77
C TYR A 80 11.73 -15.51 0.13
N SER A 81 11.49 -15.44 1.46
CA SER A 81 12.02 -16.37 2.45
C SER A 81 10.93 -16.70 3.46
N GLU A 82 10.85 -17.98 3.84
CA GLU A 82 9.84 -18.48 4.79
C GLU A 82 10.21 -18.26 6.25
N GLY A 83 11.37 -17.70 6.55
CA GLY A 83 11.77 -17.45 7.92
C GLY A 83 13.24 -17.20 8.16
N PHE A 84 13.60 -17.07 9.43
CA PHE A 84 14.99 -16.89 9.84
C PHE A 84 15.85 -18.07 9.41
N ASN A 85 17.02 -17.78 8.86
CA ASN A 85 17.98 -18.79 8.38
C ASN A 85 17.47 -19.68 7.21
N VAL A 86 16.39 -19.28 6.55
CA VAL A 86 15.95 -19.89 5.29
C VAL A 86 16.52 -19.07 4.14
N PRO A 87 17.22 -19.70 3.19
CA PRO A 87 17.75 -18.99 2.05
C PRO A 87 16.68 -18.21 1.29
N VAL A 88 17.04 -17.04 0.79
CA VAL A 88 16.13 -16.21 0.02
C VAL A 88 16.04 -16.76 -1.40
N LEU A 89 14.85 -17.15 -1.82
CA LEU A 89 14.56 -17.48 -3.21
C LEU A 89 14.30 -16.20 -4.00
N VAL A 90 15.02 -16.02 -5.09
CA VAL A 90 14.85 -14.90 -6.01
C VAL A 90 14.31 -15.41 -7.33
N THR A 91 13.23 -14.82 -7.80
CA THR A 91 12.64 -15.10 -9.10
C THR A 91 12.58 -13.81 -9.91
N GLU A 92 13.08 -13.86 -11.13
CA GLU A 92 13.14 -12.72 -12.03
C GLU A 92 12.18 -12.91 -13.22
N TYR A 93 11.43 -11.85 -13.53
CA TYR A 93 10.49 -11.82 -14.65
C TYR A 93 10.75 -10.60 -15.53
N SER A 94 10.50 -10.71 -16.83
CA SER A 94 10.48 -9.56 -17.71
C SER A 94 9.18 -8.79 -17.58
N ILE A 95 9.24 -7.46 -17.78
CA ILE A 95 8.07 -6.60 -17.83
C ILE A 95 8.04 -5.82 -19.14
N SER A 96 6.84 -5.70 -19.73
CA SER A 96 6.65 -4.96 -20.98
C SER A 96 6.54 -3.44 -20.76
N ASP A 97 6.82 -2.65 -21.79
CA ASP A 97 6.61 -1.21 -21.78
C ASP A 97 5.12 -0.85 -21.48
N ALA A 98 4.20 -1.61 -22.02
CA ALA A 98 2.77 -1.41 -21.77
C ALA A 98 2.39 -1.60 -20.29
N ASP A 99 3.00 -2.58 -19.62
CA ASP A 99 2.77 -2.79 -18.18
C ASP A 99 3.40 -1.69 -17.33
N ILE A 100 4.59 -1.20 -17.74
CA ILE A 100 5.24 -0.04 -17.11
C ILE A 100 4.37 1.22 -17.27
N ASP A 101 3.81 1.44 -18.44
CA ASP A 101 2.91 2.56 -18.69
C ASP A 101 1.64 2.47 -17.83
N ASN A 102 1.05 1.28 -17.69
CA ASN A 102 -0.10 1.04 -16.82
C ASN A 102 0.23 1.34 -15.35
N LEU A 103 1.39 0.87 -14.87
CA LEU A 103 1.86 1.19 -13.51
C LEU A 103 1.99 2.70 -13.30
N ASN A 104 2.60 3.40 -14.26
CA ASN A 104 2.74 4.86 -14.23
C ASN A 104 1.38 5.58 -14.21
N GLU A 105 0.41 5.10 -14.98
CA GLU A 105 -0.95 5.66 -15.00
C GLU A 105 -1.65 5.46 -13.65
N MET A 106 -1.54 4.27 -13.05
CA MET A 106 -2.09 4.02 -11.72
C MET A 106 -1.45 4.92 -10.66
N ILE A 107 -0.11 5.04 -10.68
CA ILE A 107 0.63 5.91 -9.75
C ILE A 107 0.17 7.36 -9.88
N LYS A 108 -0.01 7.86 -11.10
CA LYS A 108 -0.50 9.22 -11.37
C LYS A 108 -1.95 9.39 -10.95
N LYS A 109 -2.82 8.44 -11.31
CA LYS A 109 -4.26 8.46 -10.99
C LYS A 109 -4.49 8.53 -9.47
N TYR A 110 -3.74 7.73 -8.70
CA TYR A 110 -3.87 7.67 -7.25
C TYR A 110 -2.94 8.65 -6.53
N ASN A 111 -1.99 9.26 -7.26
CA ASN A 111 -1.00 10.20 -6.75
C ASN A 111 -0.25 9.67 -5.51
N PHE A 112 0.19 8.41 -5.57
CA PHE A 112 0.89 7.76 -4.46
C PHE A 112 2.07 8.57 -3.89
N PRO A 113 2.88 9.31 -4.69
CA PRO A 113 3.93 10.16 -4.14
C PRO A 113 3.46 11.21 -3.13
N ALA A 114 2.18 11.61 -3.19
CA ALA A 114 1.62 12.56 -2.22
C ALA A 114 1.28 11.93 -0.86
N TRP A 115 1.35 10.60 -0.74
CA TRP A 115 1.00 9.86 0.48
C TRP A 115 2.15 9.74 1.48
N THR A 116 3.38 10.03 1.05
CA THR A 116 4.60 9.91 1.85
C THR A 116 4.57 10.63 3.21
N ASN A 117 3.78 11.67 3.35
CA ASN A 117 3.74 12.48 4.58
C ASN A 117 2.44 12.26 5.37
N LEU A 118 1.85 11.07 5.27
CA LEU A 118 0.72 10.73 6.11
C LEU A 118 1.19 10.52 7.56
N PRO A 119 0.41 10.96 8.56
CA PRO A 119 0.78 10.75 9.94
C PRO A 119 0.77 9.26 10.27
N LEU A 120 1.71 8.82 11.09
CA LEU A 120 1.75 7.45 11.60
C LEU A 120 0.52 7.15 12.47
N SER A 121 0.06 5.91 12.44
CA SER A 121 -0.96 5.44 13.37
C SER A 121 -0.43 5.55 14.80
N LYS A 122 -1.30 6.01 15.72
CA LYS A 122 -0.96 6.02 17.15
C LYS A 122 -0.96 4.62 17.78
N MET A 123 -1.52 3.63 17.10
CA MET A 123 -1.48 2.24 17.52
C MET A 123 -0.24 1.58 16.91
N VAL A 124 0.84 1.56 17.68
CA VAL A 124 1.98 0.68 17.37
C VAL A 124 1.55 -0.73 17.79
N VAL A 125 1.27 -1.57 16.82
CA VAL A 125 1.08 -3.00 17.06
C VAL A 125 2.47 -3.63 17.04
N TYR A 126 3.00 -3.98 18.19
CA TYR A 126 4.21 -4.78 18.27
C TYR A 126 3.91 -6.14 17.62
N ASP A 127 4.80 -6.62 16.75
CA ASP A 127 4.73 -7.89 16.02
C ASP A 127 3.76 -7.93 14.80
N ALA A 128 3.27 -6.80 14.31
CA ALA A 128 2.59 -6.78 13.02
C ALA A 128 3.60 -6.80 11.86
N PRO A 129 3.30 -7.52 10.76
CA PRO A 129 4.14 -7.45 9.57
C PRO A 129 4.17 -6.01 9.05
N SER A 130 5.38 -5.49 8.84
CA SER A 130 5.57 -4.17 8.22
C SER A 130 5.40 -4.30 6.71
N LYS A 131 4.54 -3.47 6.14
CA LYS A 131 4.35 -3.35 4.69
C LYS A 131 4.74 -1.96 4.25
N ASN A 132 5.55 -1.89 3.22
CA ASN A 132 5.99 -0.63 2.65
C ASN A 132 5.91 -0.67 1.13
N LEU A 133 5.44 0.41 0.52
CA LEU A 133 5.45 0.63 -0.92
C LEU A 133 6.27 1.87 -1.21
N SER A 134 7.33 1.73 -1.98
CA SER A 134 8.29 2.78 -2.29
C SER A 134 8.39 3.03 -3.78
N PHE A 135 8.51 4.30 -4.15
CA PHE A 135 8.71 4.76 -5.52
C PHE A 135 10.00 5.57 -5.61
N THR A 136 10.89 5.21 -6.53
CA THR A 136 12.12 5.94 -6.80
C THR A 136 12.02 6.65 -8.13
N TYR A 137 12.30 7.94 -8.15
CA TYR A 137 12.29 8.79 -9.34
C TYR A 137 13.65 9.42 -9.60
N ASP A 138 13.97 9.56 -10.89
CA ASP A 138 15.08 10.38 -11.37
C ASP A 138 14.60 11.82 -11.55
N ASN A 139 15.19 12.73 -10.81
CA ASN A 139 14.91 14.16 -10.87
C ASN A 139 16.10 14.94 -11.48
N SER A 140 16.68 14.45 -12.53
CA SER A 140 17.90 14.97 -13.16
C SER A 140 17.90 16.47 -13.49
N LYS A 141 16.73 17.11 -13.49
CA LYS A 141 16.58 18.56 -13.73
C LYS A 141 16.92 19.43 -12.50
N ILE A 142 17.12 18.85 -11.33
CA ILE A 142 17.34 19.62 -10.08
C ILE A 142 18.84 19.76 -9.74
N GLY A 143 19.73 19.03 -10.42
CA GLY A 143 21.20 19.07 -10.30
C GLY A 143 21.72 18.38 -9.03
N GLY A 144 22.47 17.29 -9.20
CA GLY A 144 23.06 16.46 -8.14
C GLY A 144 22.67 14.97 -8.30
N ASP A 145 23.00 14.10 -7.37
CA ASP A 145 22.54 12.71 -7.33
C ASP A 145 21.04 12.71 -6.97
N ASN A 146 20.19 12.68 -7.99
CA ASN A 146 18.84 13.21 -7.93
C ASN A 146 17.77 12.13 -7.83
N LEU A 147 18.00 11.10 -7.04
CA LEU A 147 16.99 10.14 -6.70
C LEU A 147 16.06 10.72 -5.63
N VAL A 148 14.77 10.70 -5.90
CA VAL A 148 13.74 11.06 -4.93
C VAL A 148 12.95 9.82 -4.59
N TRP A 149 12.80 9.56 -3.30
CA TRP A 149 12.05 8.43 -2.78
C TRP A 149 10.72 8.90 -2.18
N PHE A 150 9.68 8.16 -2.45
CA PHE A 150 8.36 8.33 -1.86
C PHE A 150 7.95 7.01 -1.24
N ASP A 151 7.91 6.95 0.08
CA ASP A 151 7.61 5.75 0.84
C ASP A 151 6.22 5.85 1.46
N ILE A 152 5.42 4.81 1.28
CA ILE A 152 4.12 4.64 1.89
C ILE A 152 4.22 3.47 2.85
N ASP A 153 4.26 3.78 4.14
CA ASP A 153 4.21 2.79 5.19
C ASP A 153 2.73 2.47 5.50
N TYR A 154 2.38 1.19 5.48
CA TYR A 154 1.02 0.73 5.77
C TYR A 154 0.62 0.94 7.24
N ASP A 155 1.58 1.23 8.13
CA ASP A 155 1.32 1.63 9.50
C ASP A 155 0.88 3.11 9.63
N THR A 156 0.87 3.85 8.53
CA THR A 156 0.36 5.23 8.51
C THR A 156 -1.16 5.28 8.56
N LEU A 157 -1.71 6.44 8.91
CA LEU A 157 -3.16 6.68 8.89
C LEU A 157 -3.65 6.82 7.45
N ILE A 158 -3.65 5.69 6.73
CA ILE A 158 -4.23 5.62 5.39
C ILE A 158 -5.75 5.57 5.51
N PRO A 159 -6.49 6.45 4.81
CA PRO A 159 -7.95 6.35 4.75
C PRO A 159 -8.39 4.97 4.24
N SER A 160 -9.51 4.44 4.74
CA SER A 160 -10.01 3.10 4.35
C SER A 160 -10.10 2.90 2.83
N ASP A 161 -10.55 3.91 2.10
CA ASP A 161 -10.61 3.89 0.63
C ASP A 161 -9.21 3.83 0.01
N GLY A 162 -8.19 4.37 0.69
CA GLY A 162 -6.80 4.31 0.27
C GLY A 162 -6.22 2.91 0.33
N PHE A 163 -6.59 2.11 1.32
CA PHE A 163 -6.17 0.70 1.38
C PHE A 163 -6.66 -0.09 0.16
N ILE A 164 -7.87 0.19 -0.32
CA ILE A 164 -8.40 -0.46 -1.54
C ILE A 164 -7.50 -0.13 -2.73
N LEU A 165 -7.10 1.13 -2.88
CA LEU A 165 -6.21 1.56 -3.96
C LEU A 165 -4.81 0.94 -3.87
N LEU A 166 -4.26 0.82 -2.66
CA LEU A 166 -2.98 0.15 -2.44
C LEU A 166 -3.06 -1.33 -2.76
N HIS A 167 -4.13 -2.02 -2.36
CA HIS A 167 -4.35 -3.42 -2.71
C HIS A 167 -4.51 -3.60 -4.21
N GLU A 168 -5.33 -2.78 -4.87
CA GLU A 168 -5.48 -2.82 -6.33
C GLU A 168 -4.13 -2.67 -7.05
N PHE A 169 -3.28 -1.76 -6.57
CA PHE A 169 -1.97 -1.55 -7.15
C PHE A 169 -1.01 -2.72 -6.89
N THR A 170 -0.94 -3.22 -5.67
CA THR A 170 -0.09 -4.37 -5.33
C THR A 170 -0.55 -5.64 -6.02
N ASP A 171 -1.85 -5.89 -6.09
CA ASP A 171 -2.42 -7.04 -6.83
C ASP A 171 -2.06 -6.96 -8.32
N TYR A 172 -2.10 -5.75 -8.90
CA TYR A 172 -1.64 -5.57 -10.28
C TYR A 172 -0.16 -5.91 -10.43
N MET A 173 0.72 -5.43 -9.52
CA MET A 173 2.15 -5.78 -9.53
C MET A 173 2.36 -7.30 -9.49
N TYR A 174 1.65 -8.03 -8.62
CA TYR A 174 1.73 -9.49 -8.54
C TYR A 174 1.22 -10.17 -9.82
N SER A 175 0.20 -9.63 -10.47
CA SER A 175 -0.36 -10.17 -11.70
C SER A 175 0.60 -10.12 -12.90
N LEU A 176 1.66 -9.33 -12.81
CA LEU A 176 2.70 -9.23 -13.85
C LEU A 176 3.70 -10.40 -13.80
N MET A 177 3.78 -11.13 -12.70
CA MET A 177 4.65 -12.29 -12.53
C MET A 177 3.99 -13.54 -13.13
N LYS A 178 4.14 -13.73 -14.44
CA LYS A 178 3.58 -14.86 -15.19
C LYS A 178 4.68 -15.83 -15.61
N GLU A 179 4.33 -17.11 -15.74
CA GLU A 179 5.27 -18.14 -16.24
C GLU A 179 5.88 -17.77 -17.58
N ASP A 180 5.11 -17.17 -18.48
CA ASP A 180 5.58 -16.76 -19.80
C ASP A 180 6.63 -15.65 -19.75
N ASN A 181 6.71 -14.92 -18.64
CA ASN A 181 7.66 -13.81 -18.45
C ASN A 181 8.86 -14.21 -17.58
N LEU A 182 8.90 -15.45 -17.08
CA LEU A 182 9.96 -15.93 -16.20
C LEU A 182 11.33 -15.91 -16.92
N ILE A 183 12.31 -15.24 -16.32
CA ILE A 183 13.69 -15.17 -16.81
C ILE A 183 14.56 -16.18 -16.08
N ASN A 184 14.54 -16.14 -14.73
CA ASN A 184 15.45 -16.90 -13.89
C ASN A 184 14.86 -17.14 -12.49
N THR A 185 15.37 -18.20 -11.83
CA THR A 185 15.12 -18.46 -10.40
C THR A 185 16.40 -18.97 -9.77
N TYR A 186 16.81 -18.38 -8.68
CA TYR A 186 18.02 -18.76 -7.96
C TYR A 186 17.86 -18.48 -6.45
N THR A 187 18.75 -19.07 -5.67
CA THR A 187 18.82 -18.83 -4.23
C THR A 187 19.97 -17.86 -3.96
N GLU A 188 19.72 -16.79 -3.18
CA GLU A 188 20.81 -15.94 -2.69
C GLU A 188 21.55 -16.72 -1.60
N GLU A 189 22.88 -16.86 -1.79
CA GLU A 189 23.79 -17.32 -0.75
C GLU A 189 24.18 -16.10 0.09
N ASP A 190 24.14 -16.25 1.42
CA ASP A 190 24.57 -15.24 2.40
C ASP A 190 26.09 -14.93 2.34
#